data_de81987c50830ddd40ad2cbca2d53bd4
#
_entry.id   de81987c50830ddd40ad2cbca2d53bd4
#
_cell.length_a   1.000
_cell.length_b   1.000
_cell.length_c   1.000
_cell.angle_alpha   90.00
_cell.angle_beta   90.00
_cell.angle_gamma   90.00
#
_symmetry.space_group_name_H-M   'P 1'
#
loop_
_entity.id
_entity.type
_entity.pdbx_description
1 polymer ?
#
loop_
_entity_poly.entity_id
_entity_poly.type
_entity_poly.pdbx_seq_one_letter_code
_entity_poly.pdbx_strand_id
1 'polypeptide(L)' 'MFKQYFVYYDGRFVGTVMALNEQSAKDKGAQMCAVSASAYTGNARRLVQVERSTL' A
#
# COMPACT_ATOMS: atom_id res chain seq x y z
N MET A 1 -12.49 11.69 -5.40
CA MET A 1 -11.34 12.54 -5.14
C MET A 1 -10.21 11.71 -4.53
N PHE A 2 -9.01 11.79 -5.08
CA PHE A 2 -7.89 11.00 -4.59
C PHE A 2 -7.30 11.60 -3.34
N LYS A 3 -6.82 10.74 -2.47
CA LYS A 3 -6.15 11.11 -1.24
C LYS A 3 -4.75 10.49 -1.24
N GLN A 4 -3.83 11.14 -0.56
CA GLN A 4 -2.48 10.65 -0.46
C GLN A 4 -2.36 9.69 0.71
N TYR A 5 -1.69 8.56 0.47
CA TYR A 5 -1.44 7.56 1.52
C TYR A 5 0.04 7.25 1.57
N PHE A 6 0.55 7.11 2.78
CA PHE A 6 1.89 6.59 3.01
C PHE A 6 1.82 5.08 3.00
N VAL A 7 2.77 4.44 2.32
CA VAL A 7 2.80 2.99 2.18
C VAL A 7 3.96 2.44 3.01
N TYR A 8 3.65 1.43 3.81
CA TYR A 8 4.63 0.71 4.62
C TYR A 8 4.58 -0.76 4.25
N TYR A 9 5.74 -1.38 4.20
CA TYR A 9 5.84 -2.81 3.96
C TYR A 9 6.72 -3.41 5.05
N ASP A 10 6.15 -4.34 5.80
CA ASP A 10 6.85 -5.00 6.92
C ASP A 10 7.42 -3.95 7.89
N GLY A 11 6.61 -2.92 8.16
CA GLY A 11 6.99 -1.88 9.11
C GLY A 11 7.93 -0.82 8.57
N ARG A 12 8.28 -0.89 7.29
CA ARG A 12 9.22 0.08 6.69
C ARG A 12 8.50 0.96 5.70
N PHE A 13 8.81 2.23 5.74
CA PHE A 13 8.26 3.18 4.79
C PHE A 13 8.77 2.88 3.38
N VAL A 14 7.85 2.78 2.43
CA VAL A 14 8.18 2.47 1.04
C VAL A 14 8.00 3.68 0.15
N GLY A 15 6.91 4.43 0.34
CA GLY A 15 6.61 5.56 -0.50
C GLY A 15 5.19 6.02 -0.30
N THR A 16 4.68 6.80 -1.26
CA THR A 16 3.32 7.32 -1.20
C THR A 16 2.55 6.93 -2.44
N VAL A 17 1.23 6.83 -2.29
CA VAL A 17 0.33 6.57 -3.41
C VAL A 17 -0.89 7.46 -3.30
N MET A 18 -1.53 7.71 -4.43
CA MET A 18 -2.80 8.41 -4.47
C MET A 18 -3.90 7.39 -4.72
N ALA A 19 -4.93 7.42 -3.90
CA ALA A 19 -6.01 6.46 -3.99
C ALA A 19 -7.30 7.06 -3.47
N LEU A 20 -8.42 6.45 -3.84
CA LEU A 20 -9.73 6.91 -3.41
C LEU A 20 -10.05 6.49 -1.99
N ASN A 21 -9.50 5.36 -1.56
CA ASN A 21 -9.74 4.85 -0.22
C ASN A 21 -8.57 3.98 0.21
N GLU A 22 -8.63 3.52 1.45
CA GLU A 22 -7.56 2.74 2.04
C GLU A 22 -7.31 1.42 1.32
N GLN A 23 -8.38 0.76 0.91
CA GLN A 23 -8.24 -0.52 0.21
C GLN A 23 -7.52 -0.35 -1.11
N SER A 24 -7.89 0.66 -1.88
CA SER A 24 -7.20 0.96 -3.14
C SER A 24 -5.75 1.31 -2.89
N ALA A 25 -5.48 2.04 -1.81
CA ALA A 25 -4.11 2.41 -1.45
C ALA A 25 -3.28 1.16 -1.14
N LYS A 26 -3.85 0.20 -0.44
CA LYS A 26 -3.15 -1.05 -0.15
C LYS A 26 -2.84 -1.84 -1.41
N ASP A 27 -3.78 -1.88 -2.34
CA ASP A 27 -3.57 -2.57 -3.61
C ASP A 27 -2.44 -1.92 -4.40
N LYS A 28 -2.43 -0.60 -4.46
CA LYS A 28 -1.37 0.12 -5.15
C LYS A 28 -0.03 -0.06 -4.43
N GLY A 29 -0.06 -0.06 -3.11
CA GLY A 29 1.14 -0.25 -2.31
C GLY A 29 1.75 -1.63 -2.54
N ALA A 30 0.92 -2.66 -2.64
CA ALA A 30 1.41 -4.00 -2.91
C ALA A 30 2.09 -4.07 -4.27
N GLN A 31 1.54 -3.39 -5.27
CA GLN A 31 2.17 -3.32 -6.58
C GLN A 31 3.49 -2.56 -6.52
N MET A 32 3.52 -1.48 -5.75
CA MET A 32 4.73 -0.68 -5.59
C MET A 32 5.85 -1.50 -4.98
N CYS A 33 5.53 -2.42 -4.08
CA CYS A 33 6.53 -3.26 -3.44
C CYS A 33 7.04 -4.36 -4.36
N ALA A 34 6.65 -4.35 -5.62
CA ALA A 34 7.08 -5.32 -6.63
C ALA A 34 6.75 -6.76 -6.22
N VAL A 35 5.63 -6.93 -5.58
CA VAL A 35 5.17 -8.24 -5.15
C VAL A 35 4.58 -8.96 -6.34
N SER A 36 5.05 -10.18 -6.62
CA SER A 36 4.51 -10.97 -7.72
C SER A 36 3.05 -11.32 -7.43
N ALA A 37 2.31 -11.65 -8.49
CA ALA A 37 0.90 -11.98 -8.33
C ALA A 37 0.69 -13.12 -7.34
N SER A 38 1.60 -14.10 -7.33
CA SER A 38 1.49 -15.23 -6.41
C SER A 38 1.83 -14.83 -4.98
N ALA A 39 2.74 -13.87 -4.79
CA ALA A 39 3.08 -13.38 -3.46
C ALA A 39 2.08 -12.34 -2.97
N TYR A 40 1.39 -11.69 -3.88
CA TYR A 40 0.41 -10.67 -3.52
C TYR A 40 -0.73 -11.26 -2.70
N THR A 41 -1.11 -12.49 -2.99
CA THR A 41 -2.13 -13.18 -2.22
C THR A 41 -1.46 -13.83 -1.00
N GLY A 42 -2.00 -13.60 0.17
CA GLY A 42 -1.48 -14.21 1.37
C GLY A 42 -0.64 -13.27 2.20
N ASN A 43 0.55 -13.71 2.59
CA ASN A 43 1.34 -12.99 3.60
C ASN A 43 1.81 -11.61 3.14
N ALA A 44 2.16 -11.46 1.87
CA ALA A 44 2.64 -10.19 1.37
C ALA A 44 1.58 -9.10 1.54
N ARG A 45 0.32 -9.44 1.28
CA ARG A 45 -0.76 -8.49 1.42
C ARG A 45 -0.94 -8.05 2.87
N ARG A 46 -0.69 -8.95 3.80
CA ARG A 46 -0.81 -8.66 5.24
C ARG A 46 0.30 -7.71 5.71
N LEU A 47 1.44 -7.74 5.05
CA LEU A 47 2.56 -6.90 5.41
C LEU A 47 2.44 -5.48 4.86
N VAL A 48 1.57 -5.28 3.87
CA VAL A 48 1.36 -3.95 3.29
C VAL A 48 0.41 -3.18 4.18
N GLN A 49 0.86 -2.01 4.63
CA GLN A 49 0.04 -1.14 5.45
C GLN A 49 0.07 0.27 4.84
N VAL A 50 -1.01 0.98 5.00
CA VAL A 50 -1.10 2.35 4.50
C VAL A 50 -1.63 3.24 5.60
N GLU A 51 -1.20 4.49 5.56
CA GLU A 51 -1.65 5.51 6.49
C GLU A 51 -2.03 6.74 5.70
N ARG A 52 -3.21 7.26 5.94
CA ARG A 52 -3.68 8.43 5.23
C ARG A 52 -2.88 9.65 5.65
N SER A 53 -2.40 10.39 4.65
CA SER A 53 -1.76 11.68 4.91
C SER A 53 -2.83 12.69 5.27
N THR A 54 -2.61 13.40 6.37
CA THR A 54 -3.57 14.40 6.85
C THR A 54 -3.18 15.82 6.47
N LEU A 55 -2.19 15.95 5.63
CA LEU A 55 -1.76 17.27 5.18
C LEU A 55 -2.74 17.93 4.24
#